data_57429fca75d887645c1bb6c21138da93
#
_entry.id   57429fca75d887645c1bb6c21138da93
#
_cell.length_a   1.000
_cell.length_b   1.000
_cell.length_c   1.000
_cell.angle_alpha   90.00
_cell.angle_beta   90.00
_cell.angle_gamma   90.00
#
_symmetry.space_group_name_H-M   'P 1'
#
loop_
_entity.id
_entity.type
_entity.pdbx_description
1 polymer ?
#
loop_
_entity_poly.entity_id
_entity_poly.type
_entity_poly.pdbx_seq_one_letter_code
_entity_poly.pdbx_strand_id
1 'polypeptide(L)'
;MTATHLVLHQYDISPFSQKAQKMMGLKGLTWQSIEMPLIAPKPDVEALTGGYRGTPVLQRGADVYVDNWMIARALDDFDPTLPRLNSQGALQAAAGYAWSERFFTPLLHTAFATYKNQWDDD
;
A
#
# COMPACT_ATOMS: atom_id res chain seq x y z
N MET A 1 -24.85 2.45 -12.50
CA MET A 1 -23.42 2.12 -12.29
C MET A 1 -23.20 1.90 -10.82
N THR A 2 -22.93 0.70 -10.43
CA THR A 2 -22.47 0.41 -9.06
C THR A 2 -21.05 0.94 -8.92
N ALA A 3 -20.85 1.90 -8.04
CA ALA A 3 -19.50 2.31 -7.67
C ALA A 3 -18.74 1.07 -7.21
N THR A 4 -17.65 0.77 -7.90
CA THR A 4 -16.83 -0.41 -7.56
C THR A 4 -16.21 -0.14 -6.18
N HIS A 5 -16.63 -0.88 -5.19
CA HIS A 5 -16.11 -0.76 -3.83
C HIS A 5 -14.63 -1.11 -3.81
N LEU A 6 -13.83 -0.16 -3.33
CA LEU A 6 -12.42 -0.40 -3.02
C LEU A 6 -12.30 -0.76 -1.54
N VAL A 7 -11.58 -1.83 -1.27
CA VAL A 7 -11.25 -2.27 0.09
C VAL A 7 -9.74 -2.34 0.22
N LEU A 8 -9.21 -1.68 1.24
CA LEU A 8 -7.79 -1.71 1.56
C LEU A 8 -7.58 -2.53 2.84
N HIS A 9 -6.99 -3.71 2.70
CA HIS A 9 -6.56 -4.53 3.83
C HIS A 9 -5.18 -4.03 4.28
N GLN A 10 -5.10 -3.54 5.51
CA GLN A 10 -3.92 -2.82 5.97
C GLN A 10 -3.84 -2.75 7.49
N TYR A 11 -2.76 -2.24 8.03
CA TYR A 11 -2.66 -1.75 9.40
C TYR A 11 -1.92 -0.40 9.43
N ASP A 12 -2.39 0.51 10.28
CA ASP A 12 -2.04 1.93 10.21
C ASP A 12 -0.57 2.23 10.45
N ILE A 13 0.11 1.43 11.25
CA ILE A 13 1.55 1.63 11.53
C ILE A 13 2.44 1.32 10.32
N SER A 14 1.92 0.64 9.30
CA SER A 14 2.69 0.29 8.11
C SER A 14 2.94 1.52 7.21
N PRO A 15 4.20 1.90 6.96
CA PRO A 15 4.50 2.96 5.99
C PRO A 15 4.06 2.61 4.58
N PHE A 16 4.03 1.34 4.22
CA PHE A 16 3.50 0.87 2.93
C PHE A 16 1.99 1.08 2.83
N SER A 17 1.25 0.86 3.91
CA SER A 17 -0.17 1.16 3.98
C SER A 17 -0.44 2.65 3.87
N GLN A 18 0.34 3.48 4.55
CA GLN A 18 0.25 4.93 4.47
C GLN A 18 0.49 5.44 3.05
N LYS A 19 1.44 4.84 2.33
CA LYS A 19 1.70 5.17 0.92
C LYS A 19 0.48 4.86 0.05
N ALA A 20 -0.14 3.70 0.20
CA ALA A 20 -1.34 3.33 -0.55
C ALA A 20 -2.51 4.28 -0.26
N GLN A 21 -2.77 4.61 1.00
CA GLN A 21 -3.81 5.55 1.39
C GLN A 21 -3.58 6.94 0.77
N LYS A 22 -2.35 7.42 0.75
CA LYS A 22 -2.00 8.70 0.13
C LYS A 22 -2.22 8.68 -1.38
N MET A 23 -1.86 7.60 -2.06
CA MET A 23 -2.12 7.44 -3.50
C MET A 23 -3.62 7.48 -3.80
N MET A 24 -4.44 6.79 -3.02
CA MET A 24 -5.90 6.81 -3.17
C MET A 24 -6.49 8.19 -2.88
N GLY A 25 -6.01 8.86 -1.83
CA GLY A 25 -6.42 10.22 -1.49
C GLY A 25 -6.07 11.25 -2.56
N LEU A 26 -4.87 11.18 -3.17
CA LEU A 26 -4.47 12.04 -4.28
C LEU A 26 -5.37 11.89 -5.50
N LYS A 27 -5.91 10.71 -5.72
CA LYS A 27 -6.88 10.43 -6.78
C LYS A 27 -8.33 10.79 -6.40
N GLY A 28 -8.57 11.22 -5.18
CA GLY A 28 -9.92 11.52 -4.68
C GLY A 28 -10.82 10.29 -4.57
N LEU A 29 -10.23 9.11 -4.44
CA LEU A 29 -10.97 7.85 -4.31
C LEU A 29 -11.47 7.67 -2.87
N THR A 30 -12.61 6.99 -2.75
CA THR A 30 -13.14 6.52 -1.47
C THR A 30 -12.92 5.01 -1.35
N TRP A 31 -12.59 4.55 -0.15
CA TRP A 31 -12.35 3.13 0.12
C TRP A 31 -12.79 2.77 1.53
N GLN A 32 -12.93 1.49 1.77
CA GLN A 32 -13.10 0.92 3.08
C GLN A 32 -11.78 0.31 3.55
N SER A 33 -11.32 0.66 4.74
CA SER A 33 -10.17 0.01 5.36
C SER A 33 -10.61 -1.18 6.19
N ILE A 34 -9.91 -2.30 6.03
CA ILE A 34 -10.02 -3.47 6.89
C ILE A 34 -8.68 -3.69 7.56
N GLU A 35 -8.65 -3.64 8.88
CA GLU A 35 -7.43 -3.84 9.63
C GLU A 35 -7.00 -5.31 9.62
N MET A 36 -5.73 -5.55 9.28
CA MET A 36 -5.12 -6.87 9.28
C MET A 36 -4.35 -7.10 10.59
N PRO A 37 -4.20 -8.35 11.04
CA PRO A 37 -3.25 -8.66 12.10
C PRO A 37 -1.81 -8.25 11.71
N LEU A 38 -1.09 -7.65 12.66
CA LEU A 38 0.33 -7.30 12.49
C LEU A 38 1.21 -8.54 12.28
N ILE A 39 0.88 -9.61 12.97
CA ILE A 39 1.63 -10.86 13.01
C ILE A 39 0.76 -11.99 12.42
N ALA A 40 1.41 -12.94 11.77
CA ALA A 40 0.72 -14.14 11.29
C ALA A 40 0.12 -14.94 12.48
N PRO A 41 -1.01 -15.65 12.26
CA PRO A 41 -1.66 -15.91 10.99
C PRO A 41 -2.55 -14.74 10.49
N LYS A 42 -2.69 -14.61 9.16
CA LYS A 42 -3.54 -13.62 8.49
C LYS A 42 -4.54 -14.32 7.56
N PRO A 43 -5.47 -15.11 8.11
CA PRO A 43 -6.26 -16.06 7.32
C PRO A 43 -7.07 -15.39 6.21
N ASP A 44 -7.66 -14.23 6.46
CA ASP A 44 -8.48 -13.53 5.45
C ASP A 44 -7.66 -13.06 4.26
N VAL A 45 -6.48 -12.52 4.52
CA VAL A 45 -5.57 -12.01 3.48
C VAL A 45 -4.91 -13.17 2.73
N GLU A 46 -4.51 -14.22 3.42
CA GLU A 46 -3.92 -15.41 2.80
C GLU A 46 -4.91 -16.10 1.86
N ALA A 47 -6.19 -16.16 2.24
CA ALA A 47 -7.25 -16.70 1.39
C ALA A 47 -7.48 -15.85 0.13
N LEU A 48 -7.47 -14.51 0.26
CA LEU A 48 -7.65 -13.59 -0.86
C LEU A 48 -6.47 -13.59 -1.84
N THR A 49 -5.26 -13.76 -1.34
CA THR A 49 -4.03 -13.54 -2.10
C THR A 49 -3.33 -14.83 -2.54
N GLY A 50 -3.85 -15.99 -2.14
CA GLY A 50 -3.18 -17.26 -2.39
C GLY A 50 -1.90 -17.46 -1.56
N GLY A 51 -1.83 -16.85 -0.37
CA GLY A 51 -0.74 -17.03 0.59
C GLY A 51 0.17 -15.81 0.80
N TYR A 52 -0.02 -14.72 0.06
CA TYR A 52 0.70 -13.47 0.33
C TYR A 52 0.24 -12.85 1.65
N ARG A 53 1.18 -12.47 2.52
CA ARG A 53 0.93 -11.96 3.88
C ARG A 53 1.41 -10.53 4.11
N GLY A 54 1.90 -9.87 3.07
CA GLY A 54 2.34 -8.49 3.13
C GLY A 54 1.18 -7.50 3.24
N THR A 55 1.50 -6.25 3.44
CA THR A 55 0.56 -5.14 3.52
C THR A 55 1.07 -3.97 2.68
N PRO A 56 0.21 -3.17 2.06
CA PRO A 56 -1.24 -3.31 1.97
C PRO A 56 -1.69 -4.29 0.88
N VAL A 57 -2.96 -4.68 0.92
CA VAL A 57 -3.62 -5.43 -0.15
C VAL A 57 -4.86 -4.64 -0.57
N LEU A 58 -4.93 -4.27 -1.85
CA LEU A 58 -6.08 -3.57 -2.41
C LEU A 58 -7.00 -4.57 -3.09
N GLN A 59 -8.27 -4.52 -2.77
CA GLN A 59 -9.32 -5.31 -3.40
C GLN A 59 -10.30 -4.42 -4.14
N ARG A 60 -10.66 -4.82 -5.36
CA ARG A 60 -11.70 -4.20 -6.19
C ARG A 60 -12.61 -5.28 -6.75
N GLY A 61 -13.72 -5.52 -6.06
CA GLY A 61 -14.58 -6.66 -6.41
C GLY A 61 -13.83 -7.97 -6.20
N ALA A 62 -13.69 -8.78 -7.25
CA ALA A 62 -12.95 -10.04 -7.22
C ALA A 62 -11.43 -9.87 -7.48
N ASP A 63 -11.01 -8.71 -7.96
CA ASP A 63 -9.61 -8.45 -8.27
C ASP A 63 -8.84 -8.02 -7.02
N VAL A 64 -7.65 -8.58 -6.83
CA VAL A 64 -6.79 -8.34 -5.69
C VAL A 64 -5.40 -7.91 -6.16
N TYR A 65 -4.90 -6.81 -5.60
CA TYR A 65 -3.62 -6.22 -5.96
C TYR A 65 -2.72 -6.16 -4.73
N VAL A 66 -1.54 -6.71 -4.86
CA VAL A 66 -0.49 -6.69 -3.83
C VAL A 66 0.69 -5.86 -4.33
N ASP A 67 1.50 -5.34 -3.41
CA ASP A 67 2.60 -4.44 -3.70
C ASP A 67 2.16 -3.05 -4.18
N ASN A 68 2.75 -2.02 -3.59
CA ASN A 68 2.42 -0.62 -3.89
C ASN A 68 2.65 -0.23 -5.36
N TRP A 69 3.61 -0.86 -6.04
CA TRP A 69 3.83 -0.63 -7.46
C TRP A 69 2.64 -1.10 -8.30
N MET A 70 2.15 -2.30 -8.04
CA MET A 70 0.98 -2.84 -8.71
C MET A 70 -0.30 -2.09 -8.33
N ILE A 71 -0.43 -1.71 -7.06
CA ILE A 71 -1.54 -0.89 -6.59
C ILE A 71 -1.56 0.46 -7.30
N ALA A 72 -0.44 1.14 -7.41
CA ALA A 72 -0.35 2.44 -8.11
C ALA A 72 -0.78 2.32 -9.58
N ARG A 73 -0.35 1.27 -10.27
CA ARG A 73 -0.76 1.01 -11.66
C ARG A 73 -2.24 0.73 -11.78
N ALA A 74 -2.77 -0.14 -10.92
CA ALA A 74 -4.18 -0.46 -10.89
C ALA A 74 -5.04 0.79 -10.63
N LEU A 75 -4.64 1.64 -9.68
CA LEU A 75 -5.34 2.89 -9.40
C LEU A 75 -5.35 3.84 -10.59
N ASP A 76 -4.28 3.90 -11.37
CA ASP A 76 -4.24 4.72 -12.59
C ASP A 76 -5.14 4.17 -13.71
N ASP A 77 -5.34 2.86 -13.75
CA ASP A 77 -6.19 2.20 -14.74
C ASP A 77 -7.69 2.17 -14.35
N PHE A 78 -8.02 2.38 -13.09
CA PHE A 78 -9.42 2.33 -12.63
C PHE A 78 -10.29 3.44 -13.20
N ASP A 79 -9.73 4.64 -13.31
CA ASP A 79 -10.41 5.79 -13.89
C ASP A 79 -9.40 6.70 -14.57
N PRO A 80 -9.33 6.66 -15.89
CA PRO A 80 -8.37 7.47 -16.66
C PRO A 80 -8.71 8.98 -16.64
N THR A 81 -9.87 9.38 -16.13
CA THR A 81 -10.24 10.80 -15.99
C THR A 81 -9.62 11.44 -14.74
N LEU A 82 -9.19 10.63 -13.77
CA LEU A 82 -8.56 11.11 -12.55
C LEU A 82 -7.07 11.41 -12.78
N PRO A 83 -6.47 12.28 -11.94
CA PRO A 83 -5.03 12.55 -12.01
C PRO A 83 -4.20 11.28 -11.93
N ARG A 84 -3.27 11.12 -12.84
CA ARG A 84 -2.38 9.95 -12.85
C ARG A 84 -1.30 10.08 -11.79
N LEU A 85 -1.06 9.01 -11.05
CA LEU A 85 0.06 8.89 -10.10
C LEU A 85 1.39 8.85 -10.83
N ASN A 86 1.41 8.24 -12.01
CA ASN A 86 2.60 8.08 -12.85
C ASN A 86 2.57 9.04 -14.06
N SER A 87 2.35 10.33 -13.81
CA SER A 87 2.21 11.36 -14.85
C SER A 87 3.47 11.61 -15.66
N GLN A 88 4.65 11.26 -15.16
CA GLN A 88 5.95 11.54 -15.76
C GLN A 88 6.43 10.46 -16.75
N GLY A 89 5.63 9.44 -16.98
CA GLY A 89 5.94 8.32 -17.86
C GLY A 89 6.55 7.11 -17.15
N ALA A 90 6.54 5.97 -17.85
CA ALA A 90 6.85 4.67 -17.27
C ALA A 90 8.29 4.57 -16.73
N LEU A 91 9.26 5.13 -17.44
CA LEU A 91 10.66 5.08 -17.03
C LEU A 91 10.91 5.86 -15.74
N GLN A 92 10.34 7.05 -15.64
CA GLN A 92 10.52 7.89 -14.46
C GLN A 92 9.78 7.32 -13.25
N ALA A 93 8.60 6.74 -13.46
CA ALA A 93 7.87 6.02 -12.43
C ALA A 93 8.66 4.81 -11.92
N ALA A 94 9.25 4.02 -12.81
CA ALA A 94 10.10 2.87 -12.45
C ALA A 94 11.35 3.31 -11.68
N ALA A 95 12.00 4.38 -12.11
CA ALA A 95 13.16 4.94 -11.42
C ALA A 95 12.79 5.43 -10.00
N GLY A 96 11.67 6.15 -9.87
CA GLY A 96 11.17 6.61 -8.57
C GLY A 96 10.84 5.46 -7.63
N TYR A 97 10.24 4.40 -8.15
CA TYR A 97 9.96 3.19 -7.37
C TYR A 97 11.25 2.51 -6.91
N ALA A 98 12.21 2.29 -7.81
CA ALA A 98 13.49 1.67 -7.47
C ALA A 98 14.26 2.49 -6.40
N TRP A 99 14.19 3.82 -6.48
CA TRP A 99 14.74 4.70 -5.45
C TRP A 99 14.05 4.49 -4.10
N SER A 100 12.73 4.49 -4.09
CA SER A 100 11.97 4.31 -2.85
C SER A 100 12.28 2.97 -2.18
N GLU A 101 12.37 1.89 -2.94
CA GLU A 101 12.73 0.56 -2.43
C GLU A 101 14.16 0.52 -1.88
N ARG A 102 15.11 1.14 -2.56
CA ARG A 102 16.51 1.17 -2.13
C ARG A 102 16.70 1.88 -0.80
N PHE A 103 16.00 2.97 -0.56
CA PHE A 103 16.15 3.78 0.66
C PHE A 103 15.19 3.36 1.77
N PHE A 104 14.11 2.67 1.46
CA PHE A 104 13.08 2.33 2.43
C PHE A 104 13.63 1.52 3.61
N THR A 105 14.33 0.44 3.35
CA THR A 105 14.85 -0.45 4.41
C THR A 105 15.84 0.25 5.33
N PRO A 106 16.86 0.98 4.84
CA PRO A 106 17.74 1.74 5.72
C PRO A 106 17.02 2.79 6.57
N LEU A 107 16.05 3.51 5.98
CA LEU A 107 15.26 4.50 6.70
C LEU A 107 14.39 3.85 7.78
N LEU A 108 13.78 2.72 7.47
CA LEU A 108 12.97 1.97 8.41
C LEU A 108 13.80 1.48 9.59
N HIS A 109 14.98 0.91 9.34
CA HIS A 109 15.89 0.47 10.39
C HIS A 109 16.33 1.63 11.28
N THR A 110 16.62 2.78 10.69
CA THR A 110 16.98 3.98 11.45
C THR A 110 15.83 4.45 12.34
N ALA A 111 14.61 4.49 11.79
CA ALA A 111 13.43 4.86 12.55
C ALA A 111 13.18 3.91 13.73
N PHE A 112 13.22 2.61 13.49
CA PHE A 112 13.02 1.62 14.56
C PHE A 112 14.13 1.65 15.62
N ALA A 113 15.38 1.87 15.24
CA ALA A 113 16.48 2.01 16.20
C ALA A 113 16.27 3.24 17.11
N THR A 114 15.76 4.34 16.55
CA THR A 114 15.43 5.55 17.32
C THR A 114 14.28 5.30 18.30
N TYR A 115 13.21 4.62 17.85
CA TYR A 115 12.07 4.30 18.72
C TYR A 115 12.42 3.28 19.80
N LYS A 116 13.26 2.30 19.51
CA LYS A 116 13.68 1.29 20.51
C LYS A 116 14.35 1.96 21.70
N ASN A 117 15.21 2.95 21.46
CA ASN A 117 15.89 3.66 22.53
C ASN A 117 14.93 4.49 23.41
N GLN A 118 13.72 4.80 22.92
CA GLN A 118 12.71 5.51 23.71
C GLN A 118 11.87 4.56 24.59
N TRP A 119 11.83 3.26 24.27
CA TRP A 119 11.05 2.28 25.01
C TRP A 119 11.84 1.58 26.12
N ASP A 120 13.18 1.63 26.03
CA ASP A 120 14.05 1.04 27.05
C ASP A 120 14.29 2.01 28.25
N ASP A 121 13.77 3.25 28.21
CA ASP A 121 13.91 4.26 29.26
C ASP A 121 12.69 4.39 30.20
N ASP A 122 11.63 3.58 30.03
CA ASP A 122 10.45 3.46 30.91
C ASP A 122 10.46 2.12 31.66
#